data_32e5f6debb52538fe66ba71c3e7cc690
#
_entry.id   32e5f6debb52538fe66ba71c3e7cc690
#
_cell.length_a   1.000
_cell.length_b   1.000
_cell.length_c   1.000
_cell.angle_alpha   90.00
_cell.angle_beta   90.00
_cell.angle_gamma   90.00
#
_symmetry.space_group_name_H-M   'P 1'
#
loop_
_entity.id
_entity.type
_entity.pdbx_description
1 polymer ?
#
loop_
_entity_poly.entity_id
_entity_poly.type
_entity_poly.pdbx_seq_one_letter_code
_entity_poly.pdbx_strand_id
1 'polypeptide(L)'
;MYKRQIKETYKGELYECPVTVENEKDMEKALEDVNKAECNALVVFLGNFGPETPETLIAERFDGPCMYVAAAEGDGDMINGRGDAYCGMLNCSYNLKMRHLKAYIPEYPVGTADDIAKMIADFVPVARAVIGVSNLKIITFGPRPQDFFACNAPIKGLYELGVELSLIHISEPTRLALI
;
A
#
# COMPACT_ATOMS: atom_id res chain seq x y z
N MET A 1 -14.23 -19.72 -1.48
CA MET A 1 -13.58 -20.63 -0.51
C MET A 1 -12.40 -19.94 0.18
N TYR A 2 -11.32 -19.53 -0.51
CA TYR A 2 -10.15 -18.86 0.06
C TYR A 2 -10.45 -17.63 0.92
N LYS A 3 -11.20 -16.66 0.43
CA LYS A 3 -11.53 -15.42 1.18
C LYS A 3 -12.14 -15.73 2.55
N ARG A 4 -13.06 -16.70 2.62
CA ARG A 4 -13.68 -17.10 3.88
C ARG A 4 -12.67 -17.74 4.83
N GLN A 5 -11.82 -18.64 4.34
CA GLN A 5 -10.78 -19.27 5.16
C GLN A 5 -9.77 -18.26 5.68
N ILE A 6 -9.31 -17.32 4.81
CA ILE A 6 -8.43 -16.22 5.23
C ILE A 6 -9.06 -15.44 6.38
N LYS A 7 -10.35 -15.08 6.26
CA LYS A 7 -11.08 -14.34 7.29
C LYS A 7 -11.25 -15.12 8.59
N GLU A 8 -11.39 -16.43 8.52
CA GLU A 8 -11.46 -17.30 9.70
C GLU A 8 -10.10 -17.43 10.40
N THR A 9 -9.01 -17.44 9.65
CA THR A 9 -7.64 -17.57 10.15
C THR A 9 -7.05 -16.25 10.65
N TYR A 10 -7.24 -15.16 9.90
CA TYR A 10 -6.78 -13.83 10.28
C TYR A 10 -7.68 -13.26 11.39
N LYS A 11 -7.08 -12.94 12.53
CA LYS A 11 -7.80 -12.48 13.72
C LYS A 11 -7.95 -10.96 13.83
N GLY A 12 -7.40 -10.21 12.88
CA GLY A 12 -7.54 -8.75 12.80
C GLY A 12 -8.83 -8.33 12.09
N GLU A 13 -9.03 -7.02 12.01
CA GLU A 13 -10.12 -6.43 11.24
C GLU A 13 -9.84 -6.57 9.74
N LEU A 14 -10.76 -7.18 9.02
CA LEU A 14 -10.67 -7.40 7.59
C LEU A 14 -12.02 -7.16 6.93
N TYR A 15 -12.09 -6.11 6.11
CA TYR A 15 -13.22 -5.87 5.23
C TYR A 15 -13.09 -6.71 3.97
N GLU A 16 -14.15 -7.37 3.56
CA GLU A 16 -14.19 -8.15 2.33
C GLU A 16 -14.98 -7.40 1.26
N CYS A 17 -14.28 -6.86 0.26
CA CYS A 17 -14.92 -6.26 -0.90
C CYS A 17 -15.71 -7.33 -1.68
N PRO A 18 -17.01 -7.11 -1.93
CA PRO A 18 -17.85 -8.07 -2.64
C PRO A 18 -17.57 -8.13 -4.14
N VAL A 19 -16.86 -7.13 -4.67
CA VAL A 19 -16.58 -7.03 -6.10
C VAL A 19 -15.43 -7.94 -6.50
N THR A 20 -15.62 -8.74 -7.53
CA THR A 20 -14.52 -9.42 -8.24
C THR A 20 -14.14 -8.56 -9.44
N VAL A 21 -12.85 -8.23 -9.55
CA VAL A 21 -12.35 -7.36 -10.61
C VAL A 21 -12.00 -8.19 -11.84
N GLU A 22 -12.78 -8.04 -12.89
CA GLU A 22 -12.58 -8.69 -14.19
C GLU A 22 -12.27 -7.68 -15.32
N ASN A 23 -12.48 -6.40 -15.05
CA ASN A 23 -12.26 -5.30 -15.98
C ASN A 23 -12.16 -3.96 -15.23
N GLU A 24 -11.90 -2.86 -15.96
CA GLU A 24 -11.73 -1.53 -15.37
C GLU A 24 -13.00 -1.01 -14.66
N LYS A 25 -14.18 -1.36 -15.15
CA LYS A 25 -15.45 -0.93 -14.50
C LYS A 25 -15.63 -1.60 -13.14
N ASP A 26 -15.23 -2.85 -13.04
CA ASP A 26 -15.29 -3.56 -11.76
C ASP A 26 -14.22 -3.05 -10.80
N MET A 27 -13.04 -2.68 -11.32
CA MET A 27 -12.02 -2.00 -10.53
C MET A 27 -12.55 -0.69 -9.92
N GLU A 28 -13.24 0.14 -10.71
CA GLU A 28 -13.84 1.39 -10.22
C GLU A 28 -14.85 1.13 -9.11
N LYS A 29 -15.74 0.15 -9.29
CA LYS A 29 -16.71 -0.27 -8.26
C LYS A 29 -16.02 -0.79 -6.99
N ALA A 30 -14.95 -1.59 -7.15
CA ALA A 30 -14.19 -2.09 -6.02
C ALA A 30 -13.53 -0.96 -5.25
N LEU A 31 -12.94 0.02 -5.93
CA LEU A 31 -12.34 1.20 -5.31
C LEU A 31 -13.39 2.07 -4.59
N GLU A 32 -14.54 2.29 -5.20
CA GLU A 32 -15.65 2.99 -4.54
C GLU A 32 -16.10 2.27 -3.26
N ASP A 33 -16.23 0.94 -3.31
CA ASP A 33 -16.66 0.12 -2.19
C ASP A 33 -15.67 0.17 -1.01
N VAL A 34 -14.38 -0.04 -1.28
CA VAL A 34 -13.36 -0.01 -0.22
C VAL A 34 -13.13 1.39 0.34
N ASN A 35 -13.29 2.44 -0.47
CA ASN A 35 -13.23 3.82 0.00
C ASN A 35 -14.44 4.15 0.89
N LYS A 36 -15.64 3.69 0.52
CA LYS A 36 -16.85 3.84 1.33
C LYS A 36 -16.75 3.07 2.66
N ALA A 37 -16.05 1.97 2.66
CA ALA A 37 -15.74 1.20 3.86
C ALA A 37 -14.56 1.77 4.68
N GLU A 38 -14.01 2.93 4.27
CA GLU A 38 -12.89 3.62 4.94
C GLU A 38 -11.66 2.72 5.12
N CYS A 39 -11.38 1.85 4.14
CA CYS A 39 -10.20 1.00 4.17
C CYS A 39 -8.91 1.83 3.99
N ASN A 40 -7.94 1.66 4.86
CA ASN A 40 -6.68 2.40 4.84
C ASN A 40 -5.53 1.63 4.14
N ALA A 41 -5.72 0.36 3.89
CA ALA A 41 -4.79 -0.51 3.18
C ALA A 41 -5.54 -1.59 2.43
N LEU A 42 -5.00 -2.06 1.31
CA LEU A 42 -5.62 -3.10 0.49
C LEU A 42 -4.77 -4.35 0.39
N VAL A 43 -5.46 -5.48 0.29
CA VAL A 43 -4.88 -6.75 -0.15
C VAL A 43 -5.53 -7.13 -1.47
N VAL A 44 -4.78 -7.08 -2.54
CA VAL A 44 -5.21 -7.55 -3.86
C VAL A 44 -4.91 -9.03 -3.94
N PHE A 45 -5.95 -9.83 -3.96
CA PHE A 45 -5.87 -11.29 -3.97
C PHE A 45 -6.19 -11.83 -5.36
N LEU A 46 -5.20 -12.46 -5.98
CA LEU A 46 -5.35 -13.14 -7.25
C LEU A 46 -5.79 -14.58 -7.02
N GLY A 47 -7.02 -14.87 -7.33
CA GLY A 47 -7.58 -16.23 -7.26
C GLY A 47 -7.44 -17.00 -8.58
N ASN A 48 -7.00 -16.33 -9.62
CA ASN A 48 -6.75 -16.82 -10.97
C ASN A 48 -5.75 -15.89 -11.67
N PHE A 49 -5.48 -16.05 -12.97
CA PHE A 49 -4.56 -15.19 -13.74
C PHE A 49 -4.89 -13.69 -13.55
N GLY A 50 -6.15 -13.32 -13.69
CA GLY A 50 -6.60 -11.94 -13.53
C GLY A 50 -6.36 -11.05 -14.76
N PRO A 51 -7.04 -9.89 -14.80
CA PRO A 51 -6.87 -8.88 -15.84
C PRO A 51 -5.74 -7.90 -15.47
N GLU A 52 -4.64 -7.92 -16.20
CA GLU A 52 -3.39 -7.20 -15.91
C GLU A 52 -3.56 -5.69 -15.63
N THR A 53 -4.35 -5.01 -16.47
CA THR A 53 -4.49 -3.55 -16.36
C THR A 53 -5.27 -3.13 -15.12
N PRO A 54 -6.51 -3.59 -14.89
CA PRO A 54 -7.27 -3.13 -13.73
C PRO A 54 -6.66 -3.60 -12.40
N GLU A 55 -6.09 -4.79 -12.31
CA GLU A 55 -5.45 -5.24 -11.08
C GLU A 55 -4.25 -4.38 -10.68
N THR A 56 -3.43 -3.94 -11.65
CA THR A 56 -2.28 -3.08 -11.36
C THR A 56 -2.67 -1.63 -11.10
N LEU A 57 -3.69 -1.12 -11.79
CA LEU A 57 -4.17 0.24 -11.58
C LEU A 57 -4.85 0.45 -10.22
N ILE A 58 -5.25 -0.61 -9.53
CA ILE A 58 -5.69 -0.50 -8.12
C ILE A 58 -4.62 0.18 -7.27
N ALA A 59 -3.34 -0.21 -7.42
CA ALA A 59 -2.25 0.39 -6.65
C ALA A 59 -1.96 1.85 -7.02
N GLU A 60 -2.36 2.30 -8.21
CA GLU A 60 -2.24 3.69 -8.63
C GLU A 60 -3.36 4.57 -8.08
N ARG A 61 -4.59 4.02 -8.00
CA ARG A 61 -5.80 4.79 -7.72
C ARG A 61 -6.26 4.72 -6.26
N PHE A 62 -5.79 3.74 -5.53
CA PHE A 62 -6.07 3.65 -4.11
C PHE A 62 -5.11 4.54 -3.32
N ASP A 63 -5.66 5.38 -2.46
CA ASP A 63 -4.87 6.25 -1.58
C ASP A 63 -4.44 5.51 -0.33
N GLY A 64 -3.47 4.62 -0.48
CA GLY A 64 -2.92 3.82 0.62
C GLY A 64 -2.02 2.68 0.15
N PRO A 65 -1.38 1.99 1.10
CA PRO A 65 -0.54 0.85 0.78
C PRO A 65 -1.35 -0.34 0.28
N CYS A 66 -0.85 -0.98 -0.77
CA CYS A 66 -1.42 -2.18 -1.36
C CYS A 66 -0.44 -3.36 -1.23
N MET A 67 -0.96 -4.52 -0.84
CA MET A 67 -0.24 -5.80 -0.90
C MET A 67 -0.85 -6.67 -2.01
N TYR A 68 0.00 -7.38 -2.75
CA TYR A 68 -0.42 -8.33 -3.77
C TYR A 68 -0.03 -9.74 -3.38
N VAL A 69 -1.01 -10.64 -3.44
CA VAL A 69 -0.84 -12.07 -3.12
C VAL A 69 -1.72 -12.91 -4.02
N ALA A 70 -1.36 -14.18 -4.20
CA ALA A 70 -2.10 -15.11 -5.03
C ALA A 70 -2.39 -16.45 -4.34
N ALA A 71 -3.43 -17.11 -4.79
CA ALA A 71 -3.79 -18.44 -4.34
C ALA A 71 -2.75 -19.47 -4.77
N ALA A 72 -2.38 -20.37 -3.86
CA ALA A 72 -1.68 -21.58 -4.24
C ALA A 72 -2.58 -22.44 -5.13
N GLU A 73 -2.00 -22.99 -6.19
CA GLU A 73 -2.67 -23.92 -7.07
C GLU A 73 -2.68 -25.30 -6.43
N GLY A 74 -3.84 -25.98 -6.51
CA GLY A 74 -3.94 -27.37 -6.07
C GLY A 74 -3.19 -28.31 -7.03
N ASP A 75 -2.89 -29.51 -6.57
CA ASP A 75 -2.20 -30.55 -7.31
C ASP A 75 -2.89 -30.86 -8.64
N GLY A 76 -2.49 -30.17 -9.70
CA GLY A 76 -2.88 -30.47 -11.08
C GLY A 76 -4.31 -30.13 -11.49
N ASP A 77 -5.09 -29.42 -10.69
CA ASP A 77 -6.49 -29.13 -11.01
C ASP A 77 -6.65 -27.86 -11.87
N MET A 78 -5.96 -27.88 -13.02
CA MET A 78 -6.09 -26.86 -14.09
C MET A 78 -7.32 -27.11 -14.99
N ILE A 79 -8.05 -28.21 -14.76
CA ILE A 79 -9.04 -28.75 -15.72
C ILE A 79 -10.30 -27.89 -15.83
N ASN A 80 -10.63 -27.07 -14.83
CA ASN A 80 -11.87 -26.29 -14.79
C ASN A 80 -11.66 -24.77 -14.84
N GLY A 81 -10.60 -24.30 -15.48
CA GLY A 81 -10.28 -22.86 -15.52
C GLY A 81 -9.92 -22.28 -14.16
N ARG A 82 -9.60 -23.15 -13.20
CA ARG A 82 -9.01 -22.77 -11.92
C ARG A 82 -7.52 -22.88 -12.03
N GLY A 83 -6.84 -21.92 -11.54
CA GLY A 83 -5.40 -21.95 -11.52
C GLY A 83 -4.80 -20.79 -12.28
N ASP A 84 -3.50 -20.90 -12.50
CA ASP A 84 -2.69 -19.88 -13.15
C ASP A 84 -2.57 -18.57 -12.33
N ALA A 85 -2.96 -18.59 -11.06
CA ALA A 85 -2.79 -17.46 -10.16
C ALA A 85 -1.30 -17.15 -9.92
N TYR A 86 -0.44 -18.15 -9.96
CA TYR A 86 1.01 -17.97 -9.90
C TYR A 86 1.53 -17.18 -11.10
N CYS A 87 1.13 -17.56 -12.31
CA CYS A 87 1.48 -16.85 -13.54
C CYS A 87 0.90 -15.42 -13.52
N GLY A 88 -0.35 -15.29 -13.09
CA GLY A 88 -0.97 -13.97 -12.86
C GLY A 88 -0.16 -13.09 -11.92
N MET A 89 0.35 -13.64 -10.82
CA MET A 89 1.18 -12.90 -9.86
C MET A 89 2.52 -12.47 -10.46
N LEU A 90 3.17 -13.32 -11.24
CA LEU A 90 4.39 -12.96 -11.98
C LEU A 90 4.14 -11.79 -12.93
N ASN A 91 3.06 -11.88 -13.69
CA ASN A 91 2.68 -10.85 -14.63
C ASN A 91 2.27 -9.54 -13.96
N CYS A 92 1.48 -9.62 -12.89
CA CYS A 92 1.11 -8.47 -12.08
C CYS A 92 2.35 -7.76 -11.49
N SER A 93 3.30 -8.52 -10.95
CA SER A 93 4.57 -7.99 -10.42
C SER A 93 5.38 -7.26 -11.49
N TYR A 94 5.44 -7.82 -12.69
CA TYR A 94 6.10 -7.21 -13.84
C TYR A 94 5.42 -5.90 -14.24
N ASN A 95 4.09 -5.89 -14.35
CA ASN A 95 3.31 -4.70 -14.71
C ASN A 95 3.42 -3.58 -13.66
N LEU A 96 3.36 -3.91 -12.37
CA LEU A 96 3.59 -2.95 -11.28
C LEU A 96 4.96 -2.28 -11.43
N LYS A 97 6.01 -3.07 -11.69
CA LYS A 97 7.37 -2.57 -11.90
C LYS A 97 7.45 -1.68 -13.14
N MET A 98 6.88 -2.10 -14.28
CA MET A 98 6.89 -1.34 -15.52
C MET A 98 6.17 0.01 -15.41
N ARG A 99 5.11 0.06 -14.61
CA ARG A 99 4.35 1.27 -14.32
C ARG A 99 4.95 2.11 -13.19
N HIS A 100 6.06 1.68 -12.58
CA HIS A 100 6.67 2.32 -11.41
C HIS A 100 5.71 2.47 -10.21
N LEU A 101 4.74 1.56 -10.08
CA LEU A 101 3.78 1.56 -8.99
C LEU A 101 4.39 0.89 -7.76
N LYS A 102 4.18 1.51 -6.61
CA LYS A 102 4.65 0.99 -5.32
C LYS A 102 3.59 0.04 -4.75
N ALA A 103 3.99 -1.20 -4.50
CA ALA A 103 3.17 -2.20 -3.85
C ALA A 103 4.05 -3.09 -2.98
N TYR A 104 3.47 -3.65 -1.93
CA TYR A 104 4.12 -4.66 -1.13
C TYR A 104 3.87 -6.04 -1.73
N ILE A 105 4.92 -6.75 -2.07
CA ILE A 105 4.87 -8.12 -2.54
C ILE A 105 5.69 -8.94 -1.57
N PRO A 106 5.10 -9.91 -0.85
CA PRO A 106 5.83 -10.83 0.01
C PRO A 106 6.91 -11.59 -0.77
N GLU A 107 7.93 -12.09 -0.10
CA GLU A 107 9.00 -12.89 -0.73
C GLU A 107 8.43 -14.12 -1.46
N TYR A 108 7.40 -14.75 -0.87
CA TYR A 108 6.60 -15.81 -1.48
C TYR A 108 5.13 -15.37 -1.53
N PRO A 109 4.70 -14.67 -2.58
CA PRO A 109 3.37 -14.06 -2.62
C PRO A 109 2.25 -15.05 -2.94
N VAL A 110 2.55 -16.32 -3.14
CA VAL A 110 1.59 -17.37 -3.47
C VAL A 110 1.48 -18.35 -2.32
N GLY A 111 0.27 -18.62 -1.85
CA GLY A 111 0.11 -19.49 -0.68
C GLY A 111 -1.32 -20.00 -0.48
N THR A 112 -1.43 -20.87 0.52
CA THR A 112 -2.71 -21.32 1.06
C THR A 112 -3.41 -20.18 1.80
N ALA A 113 -4.65 -20.39 2.19
CA ALA A 113 -5.39 -19.39 2.98
C ALA A 113 -4.67 -19.03 4.29
N ASP A 114 -4.03 -20.01 4.92
CA ASP A 114 -3.28 -19.81 6.16
C ASP A 114 -1.99 -19.03 5.94
N ASP A 115 -1.29 -19.29 4.82
CA ASP A 115 -0.10 -18.54 4.44
C ASP A 115 -0.46 -17.08 4.14
N ILE A 116 -1.55 -16.85 3.40
CA ILE A 116 -2.03 -15.50 3.09
C ILE A 116 -2.45 -14.76 4.35
N ALA A 117 -3.10 -15.43 5.31
CA ALA A 117 -3.44 -14.82 6.59
C ALA A 117 -2.20 -14.36 7.37
N LYS A 118 -1.09 -15.11 7.32
CA LYS A 118 0.21 -14.70 7.89
C LYS A 118 0.79 -13.50 7.14
N MET A 119 0.78 -13.56 5.80
CA MET A 119 1.25 -12.43 4.96
C MET A 119 0.49 -11.15 5.27
N ILE A 120 -0.84 -11.22 5.51
CA ILE A 120 -1.64 -10.07 5.93
C ILE A 120 -1.19 -9.57 7.31
N ALA A 121 -0.95 -10.47 8.25
CA ALA A 121 -0.46 -10.10 9.58
C ALA A 121 0.90 -9.39 9.52
N ASP A 122 1.80 -9.84 8.65
CA ASP A 122 3.12 -9.23 8.42
C ASP A 122 3.01 -7.89 7.67
N PHE A 123 2.03 -7.75 6.79
CA PHE A 123 1.80 -6.51 6.04
C PHE A 123 1.22 -5.37 6.91
N VAL A 124 0.36 -5.67 7.87
CA VAL A 124 -0.30 -4.65 8.70
C VAL A 124 0.69 -3.68 9.35
N PRO A 125 1.78 -4.09 10.01
CA PRO A 125 2.75 -3.16 10.56
C PRO A 125 3.47 -2.33 9.47
N VAL A 126 3.73 -2.91 8.31
CA VAL A 126 4.30 -2.19 7.15
C VAL A 126 3.33 -1.12 6.65
N ALA A 127 2.06 -1.48 6.47
CA ALA A 127 1.01 -0.54 6.05
C ALA A 127 0.86 0.63 7.04
N ARG A 128 0.84 0.34 8.34
CA ARG A 128 0.81 1.37 9.39
C ARG A 128 2.01 2.31 9.34
N ALA A 129 3.20 1.77 9.10
CA ALA A 129 4.41 2.58 8.97
C ALA A 129 4.34 3.49 7.73
N VAL A 130 3.91 2.98 6.60
CA VAL A 130 3.75 3.74 5.36
C VAL A 130 2.74 4.87 5.56
N ILE A 131 1.55 4.58 6.10
CA ILE A 131 0.51 5.57 6.38
C ILE A 131 1.01 6.63 7.38
N GLY A 132 1.70 6.19 8.43
CA GLY A 132 2.25 7.09 9.44
C GLY A 132 3.30 8.04 8.88
N VAL A 133 4.16 7.56 7.98
CA VAL A 133 5.20 8.37 7.33
C VAL A 133 4.61 9.32 6.30
N SER A 134 3.69 8.86 5.45
CA SER A 134 3.08 9.69 4.40
C SER A 134 2.23 10.85 4.94
N ASN A 135 1.76 10.72 6.19
CA ASN A 135 0.99 11.77 6.88
C ASN A 135 1.83 12.56 7.91
N LEU A 136 3.13 12.29 7.98
CA LEU A 136 4.00 12.90 8.98
C LEU A 136 4.26 14.37 8.66
N LYS A 137 4.05 15.22 9.68
CA LYS A 137 4.40 16.62 9.64
C LYS A 137 5.51 16.89 10.65
N ILE A 138 6.65 17.33 10.17
CA ILE A 138 7.81 17.69 11.01
C ILE A 138 7.84 19.20 11.15
N ILE A 139 7.91 19.67 12.40
CA ILE A 139 8.10 21.08 12.70
C ILE A 139 9.52 21.26 13.21
N THR A 140 10.31 22.09 12.52
CA THR A 140 11.68 22.40 12.92
C THR A 140 11.73 23.79 13.54
N PHE A 141 12.21 23.86 14.76
CA PHE A 141 12.49 25.11 15.47
C PHE A 141 13.96 25.47 15.26
N GLY A 142 14.22 26.61 14.60
CA GLY A 142 15.59 27.05 14.32
C GLY A 142 16.34 26.09 13.40
N PRO A 143 16.07 26.15 12.06
CA PRO A 143 16.53 25.11 11.13
C PRO A 143 18.05 24.99 11.05
N ARG A 144 18.77 26.03 11.36
CA ARG A 144 20.23 26.04 11.36
C ARG A 144 20.78 27.31 12.01
N PRO A 145 22.03 27.29 12.51
CA PRO A 145 22.73 28.50 12.93
C PRO A 145 23.08 29.37 11.68
N GLN A 146 22.51 30.54 11.58
CA GLN A 146 22.79 31.51 10.51
C GLN A 146 22.91 30.89 9.09
N ASP A 147 24.03 31.04 8.42
CA ASP A 147 24.33 30.56 7.07
C ASP A 147 25.02 29.20 7.01
N PHE A 148 24.97 28.41 8.08
CA PHE A 148 25.57 27.08 8.12
C PHE A 148 24.72 26.05 7.35
N PHE A 149 24.76 26.12 6.02
CA PHE A 149 23.93 25.35 5.10
C PHE A 149 24.11 23.83 5.22
N ALA A 150 25.26 23.36 5.68
CA ALA A 150 25.52 21.94 5.92
C ALA A 150 24.62 21.31 7.00
N CYS A 151 24.01 22.13 7.85
CA CYS A 151 23.07 21.68 8.88
C CYS A 151 21.61 21.56 8.39
N ASN A 152 21.35 21.70 7.11
CA ASN A 152 20.00 21.50 6.56
C ASN A 152 19.64 20.01 6.48
N ALA A 153 18.41 19.67 6.86
CA ALA A 153 17.86 18.36 6.59
C ALA A 153 17.73 18.12 5.06
N PRO A 154 17.85 16.88 4.57
CA PRO A 154 17.65 16.54 3.16
C PRO A 154 16.14 16.58 2.80
N ILE A 155 15.60 17.77 2.61
CA ILE A 155 14.16 18.03 2.39
C ILE A 155 13.61 17.19 1.23
N LYS A 156 14.38 17.02 0.15
CA LYS A 156 13.93 16.25 -1.01
C LYS A 156 13.57 14.83 -0.64
N GLY A 157 14.38 14.13 0.13
CA GLY A 157 14.10 12.77 0.56
C GLY A 157 12.87 12.67 1.47
N LEU A 158 12.60 13.68 2.28
CA LEU A 158 11.39 13.75 3.11
C LEU A 158 10.13 13.92 2.24
N TYR A 159 10.16 14.82 1.27
CA TYR A 159 9.05 15.05 0.36
C TYR A 159 8.75 13.85 -0.54
N GLU A 160 9.78 13.11 -0.98
CA GLU A 160 9.61 11.86 -1.72
C GLU A 160 8.89 10.78 -0.91
N LEU A 161 8.94 10.85 0.42
CA LEU A 161 8.20 9.99 1.34
C LEU A 161 6.82 10.54 1.72
N GLY A 162 6.45 11.72 1.22
CA GLY A 162 5.19 12.39 1.59
C GLY A 162 5.23 13.15 2.90
N VAL A 163 6.43 13.30 3.52
CA VAL A 163 6.59 14.01 4.79
C VAL A 163 6.58 15.51 4.56
N GLU A 164 5.72 16.22 5.27
CA GLU A 164 5.68 17.68 5.28
C GLU A 164 6.67 18.25 6.29
N LEU A 165 7.47 19.22 5.87
CA LEU A 165 8.40 19.93 6.74
C LEU A 165 7.99 21.40 6.89
N SER A 166 7.62 21.80 8.11
CA SER A 166 7.32 23.17 8.45
C SER A 166 8.47 23.78 9.25
N LEU A 167 8.96 24.93 8.81
CA LEU A 167 10.00 25.69 9.48
C LEU A 167 9.32 26.79 10.31
N ILE A 168 9.43 26.70 11.64
CA ILE A 168 9.08 27.81 12.51
C ILE A 168 10.33 28.64 12.71
N HIS A 169 10.40 29.75 11.98
CA HIS A 169 11.30 30.83 12.38
C HIS A 169 10.77 31.37 13.70
N ILE A 170 11.39 31.03 14.81
CA ILE A 170 11.22 31.79 16.03
C ILE A 170 11.79 33.15 15.67
N SER A 171 10.93 34.08 15.25
CA SER A 171 11.27 35.47 15.30
C SER A 171 11.72 35.67 16.75
N GLU A 172 12.95 36.12 16.94
CA GLU A 172 13.37 36.60 18.23
C GLU A 172 12.23 37.47 18.80
N PRO A 173 11.85 37.29 20.10
CA PRO A 173 10.88 38.17 20.68
C PRO A 173 11.32 39.57 20.32
N THR A 174 10.45 40.30 19.61
CA THR A 174 10.75 41.65 19.14
C THR A 174 11.17 42.41 20.35
N ARG A 175 12.49 42.55 20.56
CA ARG A 175 13.00 43.54 21.44
C ARG A 175 12.64 44.84 20.77
N LEU A 176 11.54 45.40 21.23
CA LEU A 176 11.28 46.83 21.01
C LEU A 176 12.49 47.54 21.58
N ALA A 177 13.45 47.83 20.72
CA ALA A 177 14.47 48.83 21.03
C ALA A 177 13.70 50.15 21.07
N LEU A 178 13.34 50.54 22.30
CA LEU A 178 13.04 51.96 22.58
C LEU A 178 14.35 52.70 22.37
N ILE A 179 14.41 53.39 21.23
CA ILE A 179 15.44 54.41 20.94
C ILE A 179 15.00 55.68 21.63
#